data_8a2a6ac938fd489848f87d4fc228b0ef
#
_entry.id   8a2a6ac938fd489848f87d4fc228b0ef
#
_cell.length_a   1.000
_cell.length_b   1.000
_cell.length_c   1.000
_cell.angle_alpha   90.00
_cell.angle_beta   90.00
_cell.angle_gamma   90.00
#
_symmetry.space_group_name_H-M   'P 1'
#
loop_
_entity.id
_entity.type
_entity.pdbx_description
1 polymer ?
#
loop_
_entity_poly.entity_id
_entity_poly.type
_entity_poly.pdbx_seq_one_letter_code
_entity_poly.pdbx_strand_id
1 'polypeptide(L)'
;MSGTGQQSVVCTIGTKVAWDDLKVFFFTLNLFNNSPPTVYLLCDTETKSRIEKDKENIYKGTLNIQDTLESYASMNRQIMERTKGKRYKTLWEDFMMEKATVLEWAFKDGAKSAFFFDSDITFFSTLPEVPANVKLALSPHFIKPVDELRYGHYNAGFVWTADPTMPEKWRSAAERSRYYDQAALEELRFNEPTTYEFPVQVNYGWWRMFQGTESPDVLKSKWTIFRNEQIPSVGLRIEGKPLNSVHTHWGEKRDPVTKTFNLWLLQQIQKISNHPKAASFARFIVREFKLQ
;
A
#
# COMPACT_ATOMS: atom_id res chain seq x y z
N MET A 1 -8.00 -9.75 -28.10
CA MET A 1 -6.72 -9.12 -28.48
C MET A 1 -6.10 -8.56 -27.21
N SER A 2 -5.15 -9.27 -26.62
CA SER A 2 -4.43 -8.81 -25.44
C SER A 2 -3.48 -7.69 -25.88
N GLY A 3 -3.86 -6.45 -25.62
CA GLY A 3 -2.95 -5.34 -25.77
C GLY A 3 -1.76 -5.56 -24.85
N THR A 4 -0.55 -5.62 -25.41
CA THR A 4 0.71 -5.55 -24.68
C THR A 4 0.89 -4.15 -24.08
N GLY A 5 -0.05 -3.77 -23.19
CA GLY A 5 0.10 -2.57 -22.38
C GLY A 5 1.30 -2.79 -21.47
N GLN A 6 2.27 -1.88 -21.52
CA GLN A 6 3.41 -1.90 -20.61
C GLN A 6 2.86 -1.98 -19.16
N GLN A 7 3.31 -3.00 -18.41
CA GLN A 7 2.89 -3.20 -17.01
C GLN A 7 3.25 -1.95 -16.19
N SER A 8 2.32 -1.49 -15.35
CA SER A 8 2.58 -0.39 -14.41
C SER A 8 3.76 -0.76 -13.49
N VAL A 9 4.61 0.20 -13.21
CA VAL A 9 5.65 0.05 -12.20
C VAL A 9 5.06 0.30 -10.79
N VAL A 10 5.78 -0.13 -9.77
CA VAL A 10 5.39 0.06 -8.37
C VAL A 10 6.38 1.02 -7.70
N CYS A 11 5.87 2.00 -6.98
CA CYS A 11 6.63 2.95 -6.20
C CYS A 11 6.29 2.78 -4.72
N THR A 12 7.29 2.82 -3.86
CA THR A 12 7.11 2.78 -2.41
C THR A 12 8.21 3.55 -1.69
N ILE A 13 7.96 3.90 -0.44
CA ILE A 13 8.94 4.52 0.44
C ILE A 13 9.03 3.73 1.75
N GLY A 14 10.20 3.67 2.36
CA GLY A 14 10.32 3.03 3.66
C GLY A 14 11.71 3.18 4.25
N THR A 15 11.77 3.57 5.53
CA THR A 15 13.01 3.59 6.31
C THR A 15 13.18 2.28 7.08
N LYS A 16 14.29 2.12 7.79
CA LYS A 16 14.55 0.97 8.67
C LYS A 16 13.43 0.67 9.67
N VAL A 17 12.63 1.67 10.01
CA VAL A 17 11.45 1.49 10.89
C VAL A 17 10.36 0.66 10.21
N ALA A 18 10.22 0.79 8.90
CA ALA A 18 9.27 0.05 8.07
C ALA A 18 9.84 -1.27 7.52
N TRP A 19 11.02 -1.72 8.00
CA TRP A 19 11.68 -2.91 7.45
C TRP A 19 10.81 -4.17 7.48
N ASP A 20 10.09 -4.39 8.56
CA ASP A 20 9.20 -5.55 8.69
C ASP A 20 8.05 -5.50 7.68
N ASP A 21 7.48 -4.33 7.44
CA ASP A 21 6.44 -4.15 6.42
C ASP A 21 7.01 -4.33 5.01
N LEU A 22 8.18 -3.77 4.70
CA LEU A 22 8.85 -3.96 3.40
C LEU A 22 9.12 -5.45 3.11
N LYS A 23 9.50 -6.26 4.10
CA LYS A 23 9.66 -7.70 3.91
C LYS A 23 8.37 -8.38 3.46
N VAL A 24 7.25 -8.04 4.08
CA VAL A 24 5.93 -8.58 3.71
C VAL A 24 5.52 -8.10 2.32
N PHE A 25 5.73 -6.81 2.05
CA PHE A 25 5.44 -6.18 0.78
C PHE A 25 6.16 -6.90 -0.38
N PHE A 26 7.48 -7.04 -0.32
CA PHE A 26 8.26 -7.74 -1.35
C PHE A 26 7.92 -9.22 -1.44
N PHE A 27 7.75 -9.89 -0.28
CA PHE A 27 7.37 -11.29 -0.26
C PHE A 27 6.05 -11.52 -1.00
N THR A 28 5.04 -10.68 -0.77
CA THR A 28 3.72 -10.86 -1.39
C THR A 28 3.71 -10.44 -2.85
N LEU A 29 4.46 -9.42 -3.26
CA LEU A 29 4.66 -9.10 -4.67
C LEU A 29 5.30 -10.28 -5.41
N ASN A 30 6.32 -10.94 -4.85
CA ASN A 30 6.92 -12.14 -5.42
C ASN A 30 5.94 -13.31 -5.49
N LEU A 31 5.17 -13.52 -4.42
CA LEU A 31 4.29 -14.67 -4.28
C LEU A 31 3.14 -14.65 -5.28
N PHE A 32 2.58 -13.47 -5.55
CA PHE A 32 1.38 -13.33 -6.37
C PHE A 32 1.63 -12.95 -7.82
N ASN A 33 2.82 -12.51 -8.18
CA ASN A 33 3.16 -12.15 -9.55
C ASN A 33 4.20 -13.12 -10.12
N ASN A 34 3.85 -13.85 -11.18
CA ASN A 34 4.79 -14.74 -11.87
C ASN A 34 5.96 -13.96 -12.49
N SER A 35 5.68 -12.73 -12.93
CA SER A 35 6.67 -11.74 -13.34
C SER A 35 6.50 -10.51 -12.45
N PRO A 36 7.22 -10.43 -11.31
CA PRO A 36 7.09 -9.32 -10.39
C PRO A 36 7.35 -7.98 -11.07
N PRO A 37 6.58 -6.91 -10.79
CA PRO A 37 6.71 -5.61 -11.44
C PRO A 37 8.07 -4.95 -11.12
N THR A 38 8.49 -3.99 -11.94
CA THR A 38 9.60 -3.11 -11.54
C THR A 38 9.19 -2.27 -10.34
N VAL A 39 10.03 -2.25 -9.29
CA VAL A 39 9.81 -1.46 -8.07
C VAL A 39 10.84 -0.33 -8.00
N TYR A 40 10.35 0.85 -7.64
CA TYR A 40 11.13 2.03 -7.26
C TYR A 40 10.96 2.25 -5.75
N LEU A 41 12.05 2.26 -5.01
CA LEU A 41 12.08 2.42 -3.57
C LEU A 41 12.96 3.61 -3.17
N LEU A 42 12.37 4.58 -2.44
CA LEU A 42 13.17 5.50 -1.65
C LEU A 42 13.30 4.96 -0.23
N CYS A 43 14.51 4.93 0.29
CA CYS A 43 14.78 4.41 1.63
C CYS A 43 15.93 5.15 2.32
N ASP A 44 16.30 4.72 3.51
CA ASP A 44 17.55 5.11 4.18
C ASP A 44 18.70 4.15 3.83
N THR A 45 19.90 4.55 4.19
CA THR A 45 21.14 3.80 3.93
C THR A 45 21.13 2.41 4.59
N GLU A 46 20.55 2.28 5.78
CA GLU A 46 20.48 0.99 6.48
C GLU A 46 19.53 0.03 5.74
N THR A 47 18.35 0.49 5.32
CA THR A 47 17.39 -0.29 4.54
C THR A 47 18.00 -0.75 3.22
N LYS A 48 18.68 0.16 2.49
CA LYS A 48 19.39 -0.18 1.26
C LYS A 48 20.42 -1.27 1.48
N SER A 49 21.28 -1.11 2.50
CA SER A 49 22.31 -2.10 2.83
C SER A 49 21.71 -3.48 3.16
N ARG A 50 20.57 -3.53 3.88
CA ARG A 50 19.88 -4.80 4.17
C ARG A 50 19.38 -5.47 2.90
N ILE A 51 18.80 -4.71 1.98
CA ILE A 51 18.32 -5.23 0.70
C ILE A 51 19.47 -5.74 -0.17
N GLU A 52 20.55 -4.96 -0.31
CA GLU A 52 21.69 -5.32 -1.14
C GLU A 52 22.41 -6.59 -0.68
N LYS A 53 22.42 -6.87 0.62
CA LYS A 53 23.01 -8.09 1.19
C LYS A 53 22.27 -9.36 0.79
N ASP A 54 20.97 -9.28 0.48
CA ASP A 54 20.12 -10.45 0.20
C ASP A 54 19.12 -10.18 -0.93
N LYS A 55 19.53 -9.38 -1.91
CA LYS A 55 18.67 -8.84 -2.96
C LYS A 55 17.87 -9.91 -3.70
N GLU A 56 18.52 -11.01 -4.06
CA GLU A 56 17.89 -12.11 -4.82
C GLU A 56 16.79 -12.82 -4.04
N ASN A 57 16.89 -12.89 -2.71
CA ASN A 57 15.87 -13.50 -1.86
C ASN A 57 14.76 -12.53 -1.49
N ILE A 58 15.06 -11.23 -1.40
CA ILE A 58 14.09 -10.19 -1.04
C ILE A 58 13.14 -9.93 -2.21
N TYR A 59 13.67 -9.68 -3.40
CA TYR A 59 12.81 -9.34 -4.55
C TYR A 59 13.33 -9.95 -5.85
N LYS A 60 12.43 -10.63 -6.58
CA LYS A 60 12.76 -11.35 -7.82
C LYS A 60 12.60 -10.50 -9.08
N GLY A 61 11.94 -9.36 -8.99
CA GLY A 61 11.78 -8.40 -10.09
C GLY A 61 12.93 -7.38 -10.14
N THR A 62 12.80 -6.41 -11.02
CA THR A 62 13.70 -5.26 -11.05
C THR A 62 13.42 -4.35 -9.86
N LEU A 63 14.44 -4.05 -9.05
CA LEU A 63 14.37 -3.19 -7.89
C LEU A 63 15.36 -2.04 -8.02
N ASN A 64 14.82 -0.83 -8.22
CA ASN A 64 15.55 0.42 -8.26
C ASN A 64 15.50 1.07 -6.88
N ILE A 65 16.66 1.44 -6.30
CA ILE A 65 16.75 1.93 -4.91
C ILE A 65 17.52 3.23 -4.88
N GLN A 66 16.99 4.23 -4.16
CA GLN A 66 17.70 5.45 -3.79
C GLN A 66 17.63 5.64 -2.26
N ASP A 67 18.78 5.92 -1.64
CA ASP A 67 18.92 6.13 -0.19
C ASP A 67 18.84 7.62 0.18
N THR A 68 17.70 8.22 -0.15
CA THR A 68 17.45 9.66 0.05
C THR A 68 16.71 9.99 1.36
N LEU A 69 16.26 8.98 2.12
CA LEU A 69 15.43 9.17 3.31
C LEU A 69 16.22 9.19 4.63
N GLU A 70 17.55 9.36 4.62
CA GLU A 70 18.38 9.31 5.81
C GLU A 70 17.96 10.34 6.88
N SER A 71 17.52 11.53 6.45
CA SER A 71 17.05 12.58 7.37
C SER A 71 15.81 12.20 8.19
N TYR A 72 15.08 11.17 7.79
CA TYR A 72 13.86 10.67 8.45
C TYR A 72 14.11 9.38 9.26
N ALA A 73 15.21 8.68 8.99
CA ALA A 73 15.45 7.30 9.43
C ALA A 73 15.53 7.10 10.95
N SER A 74 15.94 8.12 11.69
CA SER A 74 16.11 8.06 13.16
C SER A 74 14.92 8.63 13.95
N MET A 75 13.89 9.14 13.25
CA MET A 75 12.76 9.82 13.87
C MET A 75 11.48 8.99 13.77
N ASN A 76 10.71 8.99 14.86
CA ASN A 76 9.33 8.49 14.79
C ASN A 76 8.38 9.61 14.35
N ARG A 77 7.16 9.23 14.00
CA ARG A 77 6.12 10.15 13.55
C ARG A 77 5.91 11.33 14.50
N GLN A 78 5.83 11.09 15.81
CA GLN A 78 5.57 12.15 16.81
C GLN A 78 6.67 13.22 16.83
N ILE A 79 7.93 12.81 16.64
CA ILE A 79 9.06 13.73 16.54
C ILE A 79 8.96 14.53 15.24
N MET A 80 8.70 13.86 14.11
CA MET A 80 8.57 14.53 12.81
C MET A 80 7.40 15.50 12.77
N GLU A 81 6.26 15.19 13.39
CA GLU A 81 5.09 16.08 13.48
C GLU A 81 5.37 17.37 14.30
N ARG A 82 6.35 17.34 15.20
CA ARG A 82 6.77 18.48 16.01
C ARG A 82 7.98 19.24 15.42
N THR A 83 8.63 18.66 14.44
CA THR A 83 9.79 19.23 13.76
C THR A 83 9.31 20.02 12.56
N LYS A 84 9.84 21.24 12.38
CA LYS A 84 9.52 22.10 11.23
C LYS A 84 9.98 21.42 9.94
N GLY A 85 9.11 21.39 8.95
CA GLY A 85 9.41 20.89 7.60
C GLY A 85 10.27 21.87 6.79
N LYS A 86 10.78 21.39 5.67
CA LYS A 86 11.53 22.19 4.69
C LYS A 86 10.60 22.88 3.71
N ARG A 87 9.64 22.13 3.15
CA ARG A 87 8.63 22.63 2.21
C ARG A 87 7.27 22.77 2.88
N TYR A 88 6.88 21.81 3.70
CA TYR A 88 5.60 21.78 4.38
C TYR A 88 5.70 22.23 5.83
N LYS A 89 4.59 22.25 6.53
CA LYS A 89 4.50 22.72 7.91
C LYS A 89 5.35 21.88 8.87
N THR A 90 5.34 20.57 8.66
CA THR A 90 6.07 19.63 9.51
C THR A 90 6.98 18.71 8.69
N LEU A 91 8.01 18.17 9.34
CA LEU A 91 8.90 17.19 8.71
C LEU A 91 8.16 15.89 8.37
N TRP A 92 7.07 15.59 9.08
CA TRP A 92 6.19 14.47 8.73
C TRP A 92 5.50 14.68 7.39
N GLU A 93 5.02 15.90 7.12
CA GLU A 93 4.44 16.24 5.81
C GLU A 93 5.48 16.16 4.69
N ASP A 94 6.72 16.65 4.93
CA ASP A 94 7.82 16.48 3.98
C ASP A 94 8.06 15.01 3.67
N PHE A 95 8.11 14.15 4.70
CA PHE A 95 8.31 12.71 4.54
C PHE A 95 7.16 12.06 3.77
N MET A 96 5.91 12.41 4.07
CA MET A 96 4.76 11.87 3.34
C MET A 96 4.78 12.27 1.86
N MET A 97 5.31 13.43 1.52
CA MET A 97 5.40 13.87 0.13
C MET A 97 6.57 13.28 -0.66
N GLU A 98 7.44 12.48 -0.04
CA GLU A 98 8.38 11.63 -0.76
C GLU A 98 7.68 10.56 -1.63
N LYS A 99 6.40 10.31 -1.38
CA LYS A 99 5.50 9.54 -2.27
C LYS A 99 5.46 10.14 -3.68
N ALA A 100 5.34 11.46 -3.77
CA ALA A 100 5.40 12.17 -5.05
C ALA A 100 6.81 12.12 -5.67
N THR A 101 7.85 12.14 -4.86
CA THR A 101 9.25 12.06 -5.33
C THR A 101 9.55 10.71 -5.99
N VAL A 102 9.13 9.61 -5.40
CA VAL A 102 9.34 8.28 -5.99
C VAL A 102 8.54 8.08 -7.27
N LEU A 103 7.32 8.59 -7.35
CA LEU A 103 6.51 8.57 -8.58
C LEU A 103 7.17 9.40 -9.69
N GLU A 104 7.63 10.60 -9.37
CA GLU A 104 8.32 11.47 -10.31
C GLU A 104 9.60 10.80 -10.85
N TRP A 105 10.37 10.14 -9.99
CA TRP A 105 11.54 9.37 -10.41
C TRP A 105 11.17 8.28 -11.41
N ALA A 106 10.14 7.47 -11.11
CA ALA A 106 9.69 6.42 -12.00
C ALA A 106 9.28 6.95 -13.39
N PHE A 107 8.57 8.10 -13.45
CA PHE A 107 8.20 8.73 -14.71
C PHE A 107 9.42 9.29 -15.46
N LYS A 108 10.39 9.88 -14.78
CA LYS A 108 11.67 10.33 -15.40
C LYS A 108 12.44 9.17 -16.01
N ASP A 109 12.36 7.99 -15.42
CA ASP A 109 12.96 6.76 -15.96
C ASP A 109 12.12 6.11 -17.08
N GLY A 110 11.02 6.73 -17.49
CA GLY A 110 10.23 6.34 -18.66
C GLY A 110 9.01 5.46 -18.36
N ALA A 111 8.62 5.27 -17.09
CA ALA A 111 7.38 4.60 -16.75
C ALA A 111 6.18 5.29 -17.42
N LYS A 112 5.22 4.51 -17.93
CA LYS A 112 3.99 5.04 -18.56
C LYS A 112 2.85 5.17 -17.54
N SER A 113 2.92 4.40 -16.47
CA SER A 113 2.00 4.45 -15.35
C SER A 113 2.68 3.85 -14.13
N ALA A 114 2.28 4.30 -12.96
CA ALA A 114 2.86 3.87 -11.70
C ALA A 114 1.79 3.73 -10.61
N PHE A 115 1.92 2.68 -9.80
CA PHE A 115 1.29 2.61 -8.49
C PHE A 115 2.22 3.24 -7.46
N PHE A 116 1.66 3.98 -6.53
CA PHE A 116 2.27 4.20 -5.22
C PHE A 116 1.55 3.32 -4.21
N PHE A 117 2.32 2.55 -3.46
CA PHE A 117 1.84 1.75 -2.32
C PHE A 117 2.64 2.09 -1.07
N ASP A 118 1.97 2.27 0.06
CA ASP A 118 2.66 2.27 1.35
C ASP A 118 3.29 0.87 1.59
N SER A 119 4.41 0.84 2.30
CA SER A 119 5.18 -0.39 2.54
C SER A 119 4.45 -1.47 3.35
N ASP A 120 3.35 -1.10 4.04
CA ASP A 120 2.48 -1.99 4.81
C ASP A 120 1.29 -2.55 4.02
N ILE A 121 1.30 -2.41 2.69
CA ILE A 121 0.36 -3.12 1.80
C ILE A 121 0.79 -4.58 1.64
N THR A 122 -0.14 -5.49 1.87
CA THR A 122 0.02 -6.94 1.71
C THR A 122 -0.88 -7.43 0.60
N PHE A 123 -0.29 -7.99 -0.46
CA PHE A 123 -1.05 -8.49 -1.59
C PHE A 123 -1.54 -9.93 -1.37
N PHE A 124 -2.72 -10.23 -1.90
CA PHE A 124 -3.33 -11.56 -1.98
C PHE A 124 -3.71 -11.96 -3.41
N SER A 125 -3.32 -11.13 -4.36
CA SER A 125 -3.55 -11.28 -5.79
C SER A 125 -2.46 -10.55 -6.58
N THR A 126 -2.51 -10.61 -7.90
CA THR A 126 -1.73 -9.73 -8.79
C THR A 126 -2.10 -8.26 -8.59
N LEU A 127 -1.30 -7.35 -9.14
CA LEU A 127 -1.64 -5.93 -9.14
C LEU A 127 -3.05 -5.72 -9.71
N PRO A 128 -3.83 -4.78 -9.16
CA PRO A 128 -5.18 -4.52 -9.65
C PRO A 128 -5.15 -3.92 -11.05
N GLU A 129 -6.16 -4.27 -11.84
CA GLU A 129 -6.36 -3.66 -13.15
C GLU A 129 -6.96 -2.26 -13.00
N VAL A 130 -6.48 -1.35 -13.83
CA VAL A 130 -7.02 0.00 -13.96
C VAL A 130 -7.68 0.11 -15.34
N PRO A 131 -8.92 0.62 -15.46
CA PRO A 131 -9.58 0.76 -16.73
C PRO A 131 -8.79 1.62 -17.73
N ALA A 132 -8.93 1.32 -19.00
CA ALA A 132 -8.34 2.14 -20.06
C ALA A 132 -8.83 3.61 -19.97
N ASN A 133 -7.99 4.55 -20.41
CA ASN A 133 -8.28 5.99 -20.42
C ASN A 133 -8.43 6.66 -19.03
N VAL A 134 -8.15 5.95 -17.95
CA VAL A 134 -8.03 6.54 -16.61
C VAL A 134 -6.64 7.17 -16.46
N LYS A 135 -6.58 8.35 -15.83
CA LYS A 135 -5.31 9.04 -15.52
C LYS A 135 -4.94 8.97 -14.05
N LEU A 136 -5.94 8.83 -13.20
CA LEU A 136 -5.78 8.76 -11.75
C LEU A 136 -6.70 7.66 -11.21
N ALA A 137 -6.19 6.78 -10.36
CA ALA A 137 -7.02 5.84 -9.63
C ALA A 137 -6.70 5.91 -8.13
N LEU A 138 -7.75 6.02 -7.31
CA LEU A 138 -7.68 6.27 -5.89
C LEU A 138 -8.44 5.20 -5.11
N SER A 139 -8.02 4.95 -3.89
CA SER A 139 -8.66 4.00 -2.98
C SER A 139 -9.44 4.74 -1.89
N PRO A 140 -10.78 4.72 -1.90
CA PRO A 140 -11.56 5.29 -0.79
C PRO A 140 -11.28 4.58 0.53
N HIS A 141 -11.29 5.33 1.64
CA HIS A 141 -11.10 4.76 2.98
C HIS A 141 -12.27 3.89 3.43
N PHE A 142 -13.48 4.23 3.03
CA PHE A 142 -14.72 3.61 3.49
C PHE A 142 -14.87 3.64 5.02
N ILE A 143 -14.63 4.79 5.62
CA ILE A 143 -14.78 5.07 7.05
C ILE A 143 -16.00 5.96 7.30
N LYS A 144 -16.26 6.27 8.57
CA LYS A 144 -17.39 7.15 8.94
C LYS A 144 -17.20 8.56 8.34
N PRO A 145 -18.28 9.22 7.93
CA PRO A 145 -18.20 10.56 7.34
C PRO A 145 -17.47 11.58 8.24
N VAL A 146 -17.61 11.49 9.57
CA VAL A 146 -16.89 12.37 10.50
C VAL A 146 -15.37 12.15 10.44
N ASP A 147 -14.93 10.92 10.23
CA ASP A 147 -13.51 10.60 10.08
C ASP A 147 -13.00 11.00 8.70
N GLU A 148 -13.83 10.84 7.64
CA GLU A 148 -13.48 11.34 6.28
C GLU A 148 -13.32 12.87 6.25
N LEU A 149 -14.18 13.61 6.94
CA LEU A 149 -14.04 15.07 7.07
C LEU A 149 -12.71 15.46 7.71
N ARG A 150 -12.18 14.63 8.60
CA ARG A 150 -10.91 14.87 9.28
C ARG A 150 -9.71 14.41 8.45
N TYR A 151 -9.75 13.19 7.95
CA TYR A 151 -8.59 12.50 7.38
C TYR A 151 -8.55 12.49 5.85
N GLY A 152 -9.66 12.77 5.19
CA GLY A 152 -9.83 12.67 3.74
C GLY A 152 -10.57 11.39 3.34
N HIS A 153 -11.23 11.47 2.20
CA HIS A 153 -12.02 10.37 1.62
C HIS A 153 -11.13 9.23 1.08
N TYR A 154 -9.93 9.56 0.58
CA TYR A 154 -9.03 8.60 -0.06
C TYR A 154 -7.85 8.24 0.82
N ASN A 155 -7.35 7.02 0.69
CA ASN A 155 -6.13 6.53 1.32
C ASN A 155 -4.91 6.86 0.45
N ALA A 156 -4.00 7.67 0.97
CA ALA A 156 -2.78 8.07 0.26
C ALA A 156 -1.72 6.98 0.15
N GLY A 157 -1.92 5.85 0.81
CA GLY A 157 -1.06 4.68 0.71
C GLY A 157 -1.40 3.76 -0.46
N PHE A 158 -2.39 4.14 -1.31
CA PHE A 158 -2.81 3.34 -2.46
C PHE A 158 -3.29 4.24 -3.59
N VAL A 159 -2.39 4.62 -4.47
CA VAL A 159 -2.64 5.55 -5.58
C VAL A 159 -2.07 4.98 -6.87
N TRP A 160 -2.75 5.16 -7.98
CA TRP A 160 -2.22 4.89 -9.31
C TRP A 160 -2.37 6.10 -10.21
N THR A 161 -1.40 6.32 -11.09
CA THR A 161 -1.49 7.37 -12.10
C THR A 161 -0.75 7.01 -13.38
N ALA A 162 -1.28 7.50 -14.51
CA ALA A 162 -0.63 7.53 -15.82
C ALA A 162 -0.28 8.98 -16.24
N ASP A 163 -0.47 9.95 -15.38
CA ASP A 163 -0.14 11.34 -15.64
C ASP A 163 1.21 11.70 -14.99
N PRO A 164 2.28 11.93 -15.78
CA PRO A 164 3.60 12.29 -15.25
C PRO A 164 3.63 13.63 -14.52
N THR A 165 2.58 14.46 -14.65
CA THR A 165 2.45 15.73 -13.91
C THR A 165 1.76 15.56 -12.56
N MET A 166 1.18 14.38 -12.30
CA MET A 166 0.44 14.11 -11.05
C MET A 166 1.28 14.29 -9.78
N PRO A 167 2.56 13.90 -9.72
CA PRO A 167 3.40 14.11 -8.55
C PRO A 167 3.47 15.58 -8.11
N GLU A 168 3.63 16.51 -9.06
CA GLU A 168 3.69 17.94 -8.72
C GLU A 168 2.32 18.53 -8.38
N LYS A 169 1.26 18.06 -9.06
CA LYS A 169 -0.13 18.40 -8.67
C LYS A 169 -0.41 17.97 -7.23
N TRP A 170 0.05 16.77 -6.84
CA TRP A 170 -0.12 16.25 -5.47
C TRP A 170 0.64 17.10 -4.45
N ARG A 171 1.91 17.46 -4.72
CA ARG A 171 2.67 18.36 -3.86
C ARG A 171 1.97 19.69 -3.67
N SER A 172 1.49 20.31 -4.76
CA SER A 172 0.80 21.60 -4.71
C SER A 172 -0.52 21.52 -3.93
N ALA A 173 -1.28 20.44 -4.07
CA ALA A 173 -2.50 20.22 -3.30
C ALA A 173 -2.20 20.00 -1.81
N ALA A 174 -1.11 19.27 -1.49
CA ALA A 174 -0.71 18.98 -0.11
C ALA A 174 -0.35 20.26 0.69
N GLU A 175 0.15 21.32 0.04
CA GLU A 175 0.43 22.60 0.69
C GLU A 175 -0.81 23.27 1.31
N ARG A 176 -2.00 22.94 0.80
CA ARG A 176 -3.29 23.49 1.25
C ARG A 176 -4.17 22.46 1.94
N SER A 177 -3.68 21.24 2.04
CA SER A 177 -4.44 20.11 2.56
C SER A 177 -4.72 20.25 4.05
N ARG A 178 -5.93 19.87 4.47
CA ARG A 178 -6.29 19.81 5.90
C ARG A 178 -5.64 18.62 6.62
N TYR A 179 -5.22 17.59 5.89
CA TYR A 179 -4.57 16.40 6.45
C TYR A 179 -3.52 15.85 5.48
N TYR A 180 -2.32 16.39 5.56
CA TYR A 180 -1.11 15.94 4.84
C TYR A 180 -1.34 15.64 3.35
N ASP A 181 -0.68 14.58 2.87
CA ASP A 181 -0.80 14.03 1.52
C ASP A 181 -2.20 13.46 1.21
N GLN A 182 -2.92 13.01 2.24
CA GLN A 182 -4.12 12.20 2.10
C GLN A 182 -5.37 13.01 1.71
N ALA A 183 -5.69 14.09 2.43
CA ALA A 183 -6.83 14.93 2.06
C ALA A 183 -6.54 15.74 0.78
N ALA A 184 -5.29 15.89 0.37
CA ALA A 184 -4.90 16.48 -0.91
C ALA A 184 -5.45 15.68 -2.11
N LEU A 185 -5.68 14.38 -1.97
CA LEU A 185 -6.21 13.53 -3.04
C LEU A 185 -7.63 13.92 -3.47
N GLU A 186 -8.41 14.56 -2.60
CA GLU A 186 -9.74 15.08 -2.95
C GLU A 186 -9.65 16.20 -3.98
N GLU A 187 -8.65 17.10 -3.85
CA GLU A 187 -8.39 18.15 -4.85
C GLU A 187 -7.94 17.53 -6.17
N LEU A 188 -7.08 16.52 -6.15
CA LEU A 188 -6.67 15.80 -7.36
C LEU A 188 -7.86 15.14 -8.05
N ARG A 189 -8.73 14.48 -7.28
CA ARG A 189 -9.96 13.86 -7.80
C ARG A 189 -10.88 14.88 -8.43
N PHE A 190 -11.04 16.03 -7.81
CA PHE A 190 -11.89 17.12 -8.32
C PHE A 190 -11.38 17.66 -9.67
N ASN A 191 -10.05 17.79 -9.80
CA ASN A 191 -9.40 18.34 -10.98
C ASN A 191 -9.15 17.34 -12.11
N GLU A 192 -9.28 16.02 -11.85
CA GLU A 192 -9.09 14.97 -12.85
C GLU A 192 -10.39 14.19 -13.09
N PRO A 193 -11.16 14.55 -14.12
CA PRO A 193 -12.47 13.94 -14.37
C PRO A 193 -12.40 12.44 -14.73
N THR A 194 -11.25 11.96 -15.21
CA THR A 194 -11.04 10.54 -15.57
C THR A 194 -10.47 9.75 -14.39
N THR A 195 -10.91 10.04 -13.16
CA THR A 195 -10.50 9.30 -11.97
C THR A 195 -11.35 8.04 -11.79
N TYR A 196 -10.67 6.92 -11.51
CA TYR A 196 -11.30 5.66 -11.12
C TYR A 196 -11.18 5.48 -9.60
N GLU A 197 -12.21 4.97 -8.97
CA GLU A 197 -12.20 4.60 -7.56
C GLU A 197 -12.11 3.09 -7.39
N PHE A 198 -11.06 2.64 -6.72
CA PHE A 198 -10.90 1.22 -6.44
C PHE A 198 -11.99 0.74 -5.49
N PRO A 199 -12.60 -0.43 -5.78
CA PRO A 199 -13.55 -1.01 -4.86
C PRO A 199 -12.85 -1.56 -3.60
N VAL A 200 -13.64 -1.78 -2.57
CA VAL A 200 -13.20 -2.08 -1.20
C VAL A 200 -12.20 -3.24 -1.06
N GLN A 201 -12.35 -4.26 -1.89
CA GLN A 201 -11.47 -5.45 -1.83
C GLN A 201 -10.07 -5.21 -2.40
N VAL A 202 -9.85 -4.06 -3.07
CA VAL A 202 -8.54 -3.74 -3.67
C VAL A 202 -7.55 -3.23 -2.64
N ASN A 203 -8.02 -2.46 -1.64
CA ASN A 203 -7.20 -1.97 -0.53
C ASN A 203 -8.03 -2.02 0.77
N TYR A 204 -8.05 -3.18 1.42
CA TYR A 204 -8.83 -3.33 2.65
C TYR A 204 -7.99 -2.95 3.87
N GLY A 205 -8.17 -1.73 4.36
CA GLY A 205 -7.46 -1.25 5.54
C GLY A 205 -8.01 -1.82 6.84
N TRP A 206 -7.10 -2.12 7.79
CA TRP A 206 -7.43 -2.58 9.14
C TRP A 206 -8.37 -1.62 9.88
N TRP A 207 -8.26 -0.32 9.63
CA TRP A 207 -9.07 0.74 10.23
C TRP A 207 -10.57 0.58 9.98
N ARG A 208 -10.97 -0.08 8.90
CA ARG A 208 -12.39 -0.28 8.57
C ARG A 208 -13.12 -1.11 9.61
N MET A 209 -12.43 -2.04 10.29
CA MET A 209 -13.02 -2.83 11.35
C MET A 209 -13.42 -2.00 12.59
N PHE A 210 -12.91 -0.75 12.70
CA PHE A 210 -13.10 0.08 13.89
C PHE A 210 -13.64 1.48 13.58
N GLN A 211 -13.28 2.03 12.41
CA GLN A 211 -13.74 3.33 11.92
C GLN A 211 -14.77 3.21 10.80
N GLY A 212 -15.07 2.01 10.35
CA GLY A 212 -16.07 1.74 9.32
C GLY A 212 -17.48 2.17 9.75
N THR A 213 -18.35 2.35 8.77
CA THR A 213 -19.77 2.70 8.98
C THR A 213 -20.58 1.58 9.63
N GLU A 214 -20.06 0.35 9.56
CA GLU A 214 -20.71 -0.86 10.08
C GLU A 214 -19.91 -1.43 11.26
N SER A 215 -20.57 -2.24 12.08
CA SER A 215 -19.88 -2.92 13.19
C SER A 215 -18.84 -3.93 12.68
N PRO A 216 -17.79 -4.24 13.48
CA PRO A 216 -16.79 -5.24 13.12
C PRO A 216 -17.37 -6.61 12.73
N ASP A 217 -18.46 -7.05 13.39
CA ASP A 217 -19.08 -8.34 13.11
C ASP A 217 -19.79 -8.34 11.76
N VAL A 218 -20.50 -7.24 11.42
CA VAL A 218 -21.11 -7.07 10.10
C VAL A 218 -20.02 -7.04 9.02
N LEU A 219 -18.94 -6.29 9.23
CA LEU A 219 -17.83 -6.24 8.27
C LEU A 219 -17.17 -7.62 8.08
N LYS A 220 -16.96 -8.39 9.16
CA LYS A 220 -16.42 -9.75 9.09
C LYS A 220 -17.35 -10.72 8.37
N SER A 221 -18.67 -10.58 8.51
CA SER A 221 -19.65 -11.43 7.81
C SER A 221 -19.64 -11.29 6.30
N LYS A 222 -19.13 -10.16 5.78
CA LYS A 222 -18.96 -9.91 4.34
C LYS A 222 -17.77 -10.67 3.74
N TRP A 223 -16.91 -11.24 4.57
CA TRP A 223 -15.78 -12.05 4.13
C TRP A 223 -16.21 -13.49 3.93
N THR A 224 -15.88 -14.04 2.77
CA THR A 224 -16.18 -15.44 2.42
C THR A 224 -14.93 -16.14 1.95
N ILE A 225 -14.94 -17.47 2.07
CA ILE A 225 -13.83 -18.34 1.69
C ILE A 225 -14.28 -19.22 0.53
N PHE A 226 -13.49 -19.19 -0.55
CA PHE A 226 -13.63 -20.04 -1.70
C PHE A 226 -12.45 -21.02 -1.78
N ARG A 227 -12.69 -22.30 -1.51
CA ARG A 227 -11.61 -23.30 -1.40
C ARG A 227 -11.04 -23.77 -2.75
N ASN A 228 -11.77 -23.60 -3.83
CA ASN A 228 -11.42 -24.11 -5.16
C ASN A 228 -11.11 -23.00 -6.17
N GLU A 229 -10.66 -21.84 -5.71
CA GLU A 229 -10.33 -20.75 -6.61
C GLU A 229 -9.02 -21.04 -7.35
N GLN A 230 -9.10 -21.13 -8.68
CA GLN A 230 -7.96 -21.55 -9.49
C GLN A 230 -6.96 -20.41 -9.76
N ILE A 231 -7.31 -19.13 -9.57
CA ILE A 231 -6.46 -18.00 -10.01
C ILE A 231 -6.78 -16.72 -9.25
N PRO A 232 -5.88 -15.79 -9.32
CA PRO A 232 -4.57 -15.57 -8.72
C PRO A 232 -4.68 -15.14 -7.26
N SER A 233 -5.88 -15.19 -6.69
CA SER A 233 -6.17 -14.87 -5.30
C SER A 233 -6.08 -16.12 -4.42
N VAL A 234 -5.95 -15.91 -3.11
CA VAL A 234 -5.90 -17.02 -2.14
C VAL A 234 -7.27 -17.59 -1.79
N GLY A 235 -8.35 -17.21 -2.48
CA GLY A 235 -9.71 -17.67 -2.18
C GLY A 235 -10.41 -16.90 -1.08
N LEU A 236 -9.87 -15.76 -0.64
CA LEU A 236 -10.57 -14.79 0.20
C LEU A 236 -11.36 -13.83 -0.65
N ARG A 237 -12.60 -13.58 -0.27
CA ARG A 237 -13.50 -12.65 -0.96
C ARG A 237 -14.15 -11.69 0.02
N ILE A 238 -14.42 -10.49 -0.43
CA ILE A 238 -15.22 -9.49 0.28
C ILE A 238 -16.41 -9.16 -0.62
N GLU A 239 -17.63 -9.31 -0.09
CA GLU A 239 -18.86 -9.09 -0.85
C GLU A 239 -18.88 -9.87 -2.18
N GLY A 240 -18.37 -11.11 -2.15
CA GLY A 240 -18.30 -11.98 -3.32
C GLY A 240 -17.17 -11.68 -4.31
N LYS A 241 -16.39 -10.62 -4.12
CA LYS A 241 -15.26 -10.24 -5.00
C LYS A 241 -13.92 -10.66 -4.40
N PRO A 242 -12.95 -11.15 -5.20
CA PRO A 242 -11.65 -11.57 -4.70
C PRO A 242 -10.91 -10.44 -3.97
N LEU A 243 -10.35 -10.75 -2.80
CA LEU A 243 -9.46 -9.83 -2.08
C LEU A 243 -8.18 -9.63 -2.87
N ASN A 244 -7.85 -8.37 -3.18
CA ASN A 244 -6.60 -8.03 -3.83
C ASN A 244 -5.48 -7.74 -2.83
N SER A 245 -5.73 -6.83 -1.89
CA SER A 245 -4.74 -6.51 -0.86
C SER A 245 -5.39 -6.06 0.45
N VAL A 246 -4.60 -6.12 1.51
CA VAL A 246 -4.91 -5.48 2.79
C VAL A 246 -3.82 -4.48 3.14
N HIS A 247 -4.20 -3.46 3.90
CA HIS A 247 -3.31 -2.43 4.40
C HIS A 247 -3.19 -2.59 5.91
N THR A 248 -2.06 -3.14 6.39
CA THR A 248 -1.86 -3.43 7.81
C THR A 248 -0.39 -3.66 8.16
N HIS A 249 0.00 -3.24 9.35
CA HIS A 249 1.31 -3.50 9.94
C HIS A 249 1.33 -4.86 10.65
N TRP A 250 1.87 -5.90 10.02
CA TRP A 250 1.93 -7.24 10.62
C TRP A 250 2.78 -7.29 11.88
N GLY A 251 3.82 -6.47 11.95
CA GLY A 251 4.71 -6.35 13.09
C GLY A 251 4.19 -5.50 14.26
N GLU A 252 2.99 -4.91 14.14
CA GLU A 252 2.45 -4.04 15.20
C GLU A 252 2.12 -4.84 16.46
N LYS A 253 2.74 -4.43 17.57
CA LYS A 253 2.58 -5.10 18.88
C LYS A 253 1.86 -4.24 19.93
N ARG A 254 1.80 -2.92 19.72
CA ARG A 254 1.29 -1.95 20.70
C ARG A 254 -0.17 -1.61 20.47
N ASP A 255 -0.58 -1.44 19.21
CA ASP A 255 -1.97 -1.16 18.90
C ASP A 255 -2.81 -2.44 18.94
N PRO A 256 -3.71 -2.59 19.92
CA PRO A 256 -4.52 -3.79 20.09
C PRO A 256 -5.49 -4.00 18.93
N VAL A 257 -5.85 -2.94 18.25
CA VAL A 257 -6.81 -2.94 17.14
C VAL A 257 -6.20 -3.59 15.92
N THR A 258 -5.05 -3.09 15.47
CA THR A 258 -4.29 -3.68 14.35
C THR A 258 -3.92 -5.12 14.65
N LYS A 259 -3.47 -5.42 15.86
CA LYS A 259 -3.15 -6.79 16.30
C LYS A 259 -4.36 -7.73 16.19
N THR A 260 -5.53 -7.29 16.64
CA THR A 260 -6.77 -8.08 16.56
C THR A 260 -7.16 -8.36 15.11
N PHE A 261 -7.07 -7.35 14.24
CA PHE A 261 -7.30 -7.52 12.81
C PHE A 261 -6.34 -8.52 12.19
N ASN A 262 -5.03 -8.40 12.46
CA ASN A 262 -4.00 -9.28 11.93
C ASN A 262 -4.20 -10.74 12.34
N LEU A 263 -4.48 -11.00 13.62
CA LEU A 263 -4.75 -12.35 14.10
C LEU A 263 -6.03 -12.94 13.47
N TRP A 264 -7.08 -12.17 13.39
CA TRP A 264 -8.30 -12.59 12.72
C TRP A 264 -8.06 -12.91 11.23
N LEU A 265 -7.35 -12.03 10.51
CA LEU A 265 -7.02 -12.24 9.10
C LEU A 265 -6.15 -13.49 8.91
N LEU A 266 -5.13 -13.69 9.73
CA LEU A 266 -4.29 -14.88 9.69
C LEU A 266 -5.11 -16.15 9.89
N GLN A 267 -6.07 -16.16 10.81
CA GLN A 267 -6.99 -17.28 11.00
C GLN A 267 -7.85 -17.54 9.75
N GLN A 268 -8.32 -16.49 9.03
CA GLN A 268 -9.04 -16.73 7.77
C GLN A 268 -8.14 -17.35 6.70
N ILE A 269 -6.89 -16.90 6.60
CA ILE A 269 -5.92 -17.44 5.64
C ILE A 269 -5.56 -18.91 5.99
N GLN A 270 -5.43 -19.24 7.26
CA GLN A 270 -5.17 -20.61 7.70
C GLN A 270 -6.30 -21.60 7.34
N LYS A 271 -7.56 -21.12 7.27
CA LYS A 271 -8.70 -21.96 6.83
C LYS A 271 -8.61 -22.38 5.35
N ILE A 272 -7.77 -21.72 4.57
CA ILE A 272 -7.50 -22.01 3.15
C ILE A 272 -6.07 -22.51 2.95
N SER A 273 -5.46 -23.11 3.95
CA SER A 273 -4.07 -23.59 3.92
C SER A 273 -3.81 -24.73 2.92
N ASN A 274 -4.85 -25.34 2.34
CA ASN A 274 -4.74 -26.22 1.19
C ASN A 274 -4.35 -25.48 -0.11
N HIS A 275 -4.51 -24.15 -0.17
CA HIS A 275 -4.04 -23.34 -1.29
C HIS A 275 -2.54 -23.01 -1.10
N PRO A 276 -1.65 -23.38 -2.06
CA PRO A 276 -0.19 -23.29 -1.87
C PRO A 276 0.31 -21.88 -1.49
N LYS A 277 -0.24 -20.83 -2.13
CA LYS A 277 0.14 -19.45 -1.84
C LYS A 277 -0.34 -18.99 -0.46
N ALA A 278 -1.55 -19.37 -0.04
CA ALA A 278 -2.07 -19.08 1.30
C ALA A 278 -1.21 -19.77 2.38
N ALA A 279 -0.87 -21.05 2.19
CA ALA A 279 0.00 -21.78 3.08
C ALA A 279 1.41 -21.15 3.16
N SER A 280 1.95 -20.73 2.03
CA SER A 280 3.26 -20.07 1.97
C SER A 280 3.24 -18.73 2.71
N PHE A 281 2.21 -17.93 2.50
CA PHE A 281 2.02 -16.66 3.19
C PHE A 281 1.86 -16.88 4.70
N ALA A 282 0.98 -17.77 5.13
CA ALA A 282 0.77 -18.04 6.55
C ALA A 282 2.06 -18.49 7.26
N ARG A 283 2.84 -19.41 6.64
CA ARG A 283 4.14 -19.81 7.19
C ARG A 283 5.14 -18.66 7.29
N PHE A 284 5.18 -17.80 6.28
CA PHE A 284 6.05 -16.62 6.28
C PHE A 284 5.69 -15.69 7.45
N ILE A 285 4.42 -15.30 7.61
CA ILE A 285 3.95 -14.40 8.66
C ILE A 285 4.18 -14.99 10.06
N VAL A 286 3.83 -16.26 10.27
CA VAL A 286 4.03 -16.93 11.58
C VAL A 286 5.51 -16.96 11.96
N ARG A 287 6.39 -17.31 11.01
CA ARG A 287 7.84 -17.36 11.25
C ARG A 287 8.42 -15.95 11.54
N GLU A 288 8.07 -14.98 10.72
CA GLU A 288 8.67 -13.65 10.75
C GLU A 288 8.24 -12.86 11.99
N PHE A 289 6.96 -12.94 12.36
CA PHE A 289 6.40 -12.15 13.47
C PHE A 289 6.15 -12.98 14.74
N LYS A 290 6.49 -14.27 14.74
CA LYS A 290 6.27 -15.18 15.87
C LYS A 290 4.81 -15.18 16.38
N LEU A 291 3.87 -15.09 15.44
CA LEU A 291 2.44 -15.14 15.74
C LEU A 291 2.04 -16.64 15.91
N GLN A 292 1.41 -16.93 17.05
CA GLN A 292 0.91 -18.28 17.35
C GLN A 292 -0.62 -18.31 17.25
#